data_91dae642edbecff193af56685987ad61
#
_entry.id   91dae642edbecff193af56685987ad61
#
_cell.length_a   1.000
_cell.length_b   1.000
_cell.length_c   1.000
_cell.angle_alpha   90.00
_cell.angle_beta   90.00
_cell.angle_gamma   90.00
#
_symmetry.space_group_name_H-M   'P 1'
#
loop_
_entity.id
_entity.type
_entity.pdbx_description
1 polymer ?
#
loop_
_entity_poly.entity_id
_entity_poly.type
_entity_poly.pdbx_seq_one_letter_code
_entity_poly.pdbx_strand_id
1 'polypeptide(L)'
;MNSCVKFLAGLACASAIVASPARAQDECNPEQNAPQFLGRAFFAVQKGIATLNNSGDPATDARTAIRLLTDPEARDRDKNVSGQAFTLGQALALLLTQSSAPVNGTRADFGFATDREQSADLYVIADSVFTVVETLIPLCADQVSAWRQGPPWVGTMNKALTALSEGKLDTAEALARRALILDRRAPYAYVVLGGAARQRLAAASAADKPRYLAESRGHLTRVLEMAQNDTSYRDVVRSSHYELGELGAASLAGAPAAERATRAREAAEHFKQYAVLAESDLQRADALQKMGDVFAEVGDTASIRAIYGGVSSNPTGYGERALLTSGILATRFGTPVEAAALYNAVLSTNPYNRDALRNQAVTLIKLNDFAGLLPISQRLTALDPNNPENWVFHAYAYAGMAERTSNAAMRRAYTDSSTKYDRMATAMPMKVTFTEFSPMEAEARIRGTIENLGTSPQTYTIIVEMLDRSGNVLATEQAQVGPVAAKATGEFTVLGKATGVAAFRYKPLL
;
A
#
# COMPACT_ATOMS: atom_id res chain seq x y z
N MET A 1 -7.21 2.33 5.79
CA MET A 1 -8.11 1.19 5.50
C MET A 1 -8.20 0.78 4.03
N ASN A 2 -7.75 1.61 3.07
CA ASN A 2 -7.88 1.30 1.63
C ASN A 2 -6.68 0.58 0.97
N SER A 3 -5.58 0.35 1.68
CA SER A 3 -4.39 -0.29 1.11
C SER A 3 -4.49 -1.82 0.98
N CYS A 4 -5.23 -2.50 1.85
CA CYS A 4 -5.37 -3.96 1.78
C CYS A 4 -6.26 -4.45 0.61
N VAL A 5 -7.20 -3.63 0.14
CA VAL A 5 -8.16 -4.04 -0.90
C VAL A 5 -7.56 -4.04 -2.31
N LYS A 6 -6.50 -3.25 -2.56
CA LYS A 6 -5.83 -3.23 -3.87
C LYS A 6 -4.89 -4.41 -4.13
N PHE A 7 -4.59 -5.22 -3.13
CA PHE A 7 -3.71 -6.40 -3.26
C PHE A 7 -4.34 -7.58 -4.01
N LEU A 8 -5.66 -7.62 -4.14
CA LEU A 8 -6.37 -8.77 -4.74
C LEU A 8 -6.43 -8.79 -6.27
N ALA A 9 -6.10 -7.69 -6.94
CA ALA A 9 -6.13 -7.65 -8.40
C ALA A 9 -4.95 -8.38 -9.08
N GLY A 10 -3.89 -8.71 -8.33
CA GLY A 10 -2.69 -9.40 -8.84
C GLY A 10 -2.73 -10.93 -8.76
N LEU A 11 -3.62 -11.51 -7.96
CA LEU A 11 -3.72 -12.97 -7.78
C LEU A 11 -4.64 -13.66 -8.81
N ALA A 12 -5.19 -12.93 -9.75
CA ALA A 12 -5.95 -13.47 -10.88
C ALA A 12 -5.06 -13.96 -12.06
N CYS A 13 -3.75 -14.15 -11.86
CA CYS A 13 -2.97 -14.97 -12.79
C CYS A 13 -3.43 -16.40 -12.63
N ALA A 14 -4.38 -16.79 -13.49
CA ALA A 14 -4.65 -18.16 -13.81
C ALA A 14 -3.29 -18.84 -14.02
N SER A 15 -2.89 -19.67 -13.05
CA SER A 15 -1.86 -20.66 -13.29
C SER A 15 -2.41 -21.59 -14.36
N ALA A 16 -2.28 -21.22 -15.63
CA ALA A 16 -2.21 -22.21 -16.66
C ALA A 16 -1.12 -23.16 -16.16
N ILE A 17 -1.46 -24.40 -15.87
CA ILE A 17 -0.51 -25.48 -15.71
C ILE A 17 0.09 -25.63 -17.11
N VAL A 18 1.01 -24.72 -17.45
CA VAL A 18 1.81 -24.80 -18.65
C VAL A 18 2.81 -25.90 -18.37
N ALA A 19 2.67 -27.00 -19.08
CA ALA A 19 3.69 -28.01 -19.18
C ALA A 19 5.03 -27.31 -19.46
N SER A 20 5.91 -27.27 -18.47
CA SER A 20 7.26 -26.74 -18.61
C SER A 20 8.08 -27.61 -19.54
N PRO A 21 9.00 -27.02 -20.34
CA PRO A 21 9.73 -27.79 -21.36
C PRO A 21 10.71 -28.79 -20.73
N ALA A 22 10.76 -29.90 -21.33
CA ALA A 22 11.51 -31.18 -21.30
C ALA A 22 12.92 -31.24 -20.66
N ARG A 23 13.21 -30.66 -19.52
CA ARG A 23 14.46 -30.87 -18.77
C ARG A 23 14.33 -31.22 -17.29
N ALA A 24 13.16 -31.00 -16.69
CA ALA A 24 12.88 -31.39 -15.29
C ALA A 24 11.95 -32.62 -15.21
N GLN A 25 11.50 -33.15 -16.33
CA GLN A 25 10.53 -34.26 -16.38
C GLN A 25 11.12 -35.64 -16.13
N ASP A 26 12.44 -35.80 -16.24
CA ASP A 26 13.05 -37.12 -16.08
C ASP A 26 13.25 -37.56 -14.63
N GLU A 27 13.10 -36.66 -13.64
CA GLU A 27 13.43 -36.96 -12.25
C GLU A 27 12.21 -37.20 -11.33
N CYS A 28 11.07 -36.56 -11.58
CA CYS A 28 9.83 -36.78 -10.83
C CYS A 28 8.74 -37.36 -11.72
N ASN A 29 8.63 -38.68 -11.74
CA ASN A 29 7.52 -39.39 -12.38
C ASN A 29 6.99 -40.52 -11.45
N PRO A 30 6.22 -40.15 -10.39
CA PRO A 30 5.72 -41.12 -9.44
C PRO A 30 4.73 -42.12 -10.03
N GLU A 31 4.21 -41.83 -11.23
CA GLU A 31 3.19 -42.63 -11.92
C GLU A 31 3.80 -43.54 -13.00
N GLN A 32 5.14 -43.52 -13.19
CA GLN A 32 5.83 -44.35 -14.18
C GLN A 32 5.52 -45.82 -13.91
N ASN A 33 5.08 -46.53 -14.96
CA ASN A 33 4.64 -47.93 -14.91
C ASN A 33 3.41 -48.15 -14.02
N ALA A 34 2.43 -47.24 -14.05
CA ALA A 34 1.20 -47.33 -13.28
C ALA A 34 0.46 -48.66 -13.51
N PRO A 35 0.28 -49.47 -12.47
CA PRO A 35 -0.56 -50.66 -12.55
C PRO A 35 -2.04 -50.31 -12.76
N GLN A 36 -2.87 -51.33 -13.00
CA GLN A 36 -4.26 -51.16 -13.40
C GLN A 36 -5.10 -50.22 -12.51
N PHE A 37 -4.97 -50.29 -11.22
CA PHE A 37 -5.72 -49.44 -10.29
C PHE A 37 -5.20 -47.99 -10.29
N LEU A 38 -3.90 -47.80 -10.20
CA LEU A 38 -3.28 -46.49 -10.24
C LEU A 38 -3.56 -45.78 -11.59
N GLY A 39 -3.43 -46.50 -12.73
CA GLY A 39 -3.73 -45.93 -14.03
C GLY A 39 -5.18 -45.44 -14.17
N ARG A 40 -6.14 -46.19 -13.64
CA ARG A 40 -7.56 -45.78 -13.63
C ARG A 40 -7.81 -44.57 -12.71
N ALA A 41 -7.19 -44.55 -11.54
CA ALA A 41 -7.28 -43.42 -10.61
C ALA A 41 -6.64 -42.16 -11.22
N PHE A 42 -5.47 -42.27 -11.79
CA PHE A 42 -4.81 -41.18 -12.54
C PHE A 42 -5.69 -40.63 -13.66
N PHE A 43 -6.32 -41.48 -14.47
CA PHE A 43 -7.25 -41.05 -15.52
C PHE A 43 -8.45 -40.28 -14.92
N ALA A 44 -9.00 -40.73 -13.77
CA ALA A 44 -10.05 -40.00 -13.08
C ALA A 44 -9.59 -38.62 -12.58
N VAL A 45 -8.36 -38.51 -12.05
CA VAL A 45 -7.76 -37.21 -11.66
C VAL A 45 -7.61 -36.30 -12.88
N GLN A 46 -7.06 -36.79 -13.99
CA GLN A 46 -6.90 -35.98 -15.23
C GLN A 46 -8.26 -35.48 -15.77
N LYS A 47 -9.27 -36.32 -15.70
CA LYS A 47 -10.65 -35.93 -16.04
C LYS A 47 -11.18 -34.87 -15.10
N GLY A 48 -10.96 -35.01 -13.79
CA GLY A 48 -11.31 -34.00 -12.81
C GLY A 48 -10.62 -32.66 -13.04
N ILE A 49 -9.31 -32.67 -13.37
CA ILE A 49 -8.57 -31.45 -13.77
C ILE A 49 -9.20 -30.79 -15.00
N ALA A 50 -9.51 -31.57 -16.03
CA ALA A 50 -10.16 -31.05 -17.24
C ALA A 50 -11.55 -30.47 -16.93
N THR A 51 -12.32 -31.11 -16.03
CA THR A 51 -13.62 -30.61 -15.56
C THR A 51 -13.46 -29.28 -14.82
N LEU A 52 -12.49 -29.17 -13.91
CA LEU A 52 -12.19 -27.94 -13.16
C LEU A 52 -11.79 -26.79 -14.10
N ASN A 53 -10.91 -27.06 -15.08
CA ASN A 53 -10.46 -26.08 -16.06
C ASN A 53 -11.60 -25.53 -16.94
N ASN A 54 -12.66 -26.32 -17.12
CA ASN A 54 -13.90 -25.92 -17.80
C ASN A 54 -14.97 -25.40 -16.83
N SER A 55 -14.58 -24.98 -15.61
CA SER A 55 -15.48 -24.45 -14.58
C SER A 55 -16.56 -25.44 -14.11
N GLY A 56 -16.34 -26.75 -14.29
CA GLY A 56 -17.24 -27.81 -13.79
C GLY A 56 -16.86 -28.29 -12.39
N ASP A 57 -17.66 -29.22 -11.86
CA ASP A 57 -17.44 -29.83 -10.54
C ASP A 57 -16.66 -31.16 -10.66
N PRO A 58 -15.37 -31.20 -10.24
CA PRO A 58 -14.56 -32.41 -10.29
C PRO A 58 -14.84 -33.42 -9.19
N ALA A 59 -15.76 -33.15 -8.26
CA ALA A 59 -15.95 -33.97 -7.05
C ALA A 59 -16.25 -35.43 -7.31
N THR A 60 -17.01 -35.75 -8.36
CA THR A 60 -17.31 -37.14 -8.75
C THR A 60 -16.08 -37.89 -9.21
N ASP A 61 -15.25 -37.27 -10.04
CA ASP A 61 -14.02 -37.84 -10.56
C ASP A 61 -12.98 -37.99 -9.43
N ALA A 62 -12.86 -36.97 -8.56
CA ALA A 62 -12.01 -37.01 -7.36
C ALA A 62 -12.39 -38.16 -6.43
N ARG A 63 -13.68 -38.30 -6.06
CA ARG A 63 -14.14 -39.43 -5.21
C ARG A 63 -13.93 -40.77 -5.87
N THR A 64 -14.03 -40.87 -7.19
CA THR A 64 -13.74 -42.08 -7.92
C THR A 64 -12.28 -42.49 -7.78
N ALA A 65 -11.36 -41.54 -7.95
CA ALA A 65 -9.92 -41.76 -7.76
C ALA A 65 -9.61 -42.17 -6.30
N ILE A 66 -10.15 -41.46 -5.32
CA ILE A 66 -9.95 -41.76 -3.90
C ILE A 66 -10.42 -43.20 -3.58
N ARG A 67 -11.59 -43.58 -4.06
CA ARG A 67 -12.12 -44.95 -3.83
C ARG A 67 -11.21 -45.99 -4.43
N LEU A 68 -10.75 -45.82 -5.65
CA LEU A 68 -9.85 -46.76 -6.33
C LEU A 68 -8.52 -46.94 -5.58
N LEU A 69 -7.94 -45.84 -5.07
CA LEU A 69 -6.64 -45.85 -4.39
C LEU A 69 -6.71 -46.33 -2.93
N THR A 70 -7.89 -46.31 -2.33
CA THR A 70 -8.10 -46.77 -0.94
C THR A 70 -8.76 -48.13 -0.85
N ASP A 71 -8.98 -48.78 -1.99
CA ASP A 71 -9.49 -50.16 -2.05
C ASP A 71 -8.41 -51.14 -1.57
N PRO A 72 -8.73 -52.09 -0.66
CA PRO A 72 -7.77 -53.09 -0.18
C PRO A 72 -7.10 -53.91 -1.30
N GLU A 73 -7.86 -54.26 -2.35
CA GLU A 73 -7.27 -54.97 -3.49
C GLU A 73 -6.25 -54.16 -4.24
N ALA A 74 -6.45 -52.84 -4.34
CA ALA A 74 -5.47 -51.96 -5.00
C ALA A 74 -4.14 -51.96 -4.24
N ARG A 75 -4.18 -51.90 -2.88
CA ARG A 75 -2.98 -51.93 -2.02
C ARG A 75 -2.18 -53.22 -2.17
N ASP A 76 -2.85 -54.35 -2.27
CA ASP A 76 -2.17 -55.64 -2.34
C ASP A 76 -1.57 -55.94 -3.70
N ARG A 77 -2.17 -55.44 -4.78
CA ARG A 77 -1.74 -55.68 -6.18
C ARG A 77 -0.81 -54.62 -6.71
N ASP A 78 -0.91 -53.41 -6.22
CA ASP A 78 -0.16 -52.26 -6.70
C ASP A 78 0.93 -51.88 -5.70
N LYS A 79 2.19 -52.11 -6.09
CA LYS A 79 3.36 -51.85 -5.26
C LYS A 79 3.91 -50.43 -5.40
N ASN A 80 3.30 -49.60 -6.24
CA ASN A 80 3.75 -48.21 -6.45
C ASN A 80 3.13 -47.28 -5.39
N VAL A 81 3.63 -47.34 -4.16
CA VAL A 81 3.13 -46.58 -3.02
C VAL A 81 3.21 -45.07 -3.22
N SER A 82 4.28 -44.60 -3.87
CA SER A 82 4.49 -43.18 -4.12
C SER A 82 3.54 -42.63 -5.18
N GLY A 83 3.31 -43.37 -6.26
CA GLY A 83 2.32 -43.03 -7.28
C GLY A 83 0.89 -43.01 -6.73
N GLN A 84 0.54 -44.01 -5.90
CA GLN A 84 -0.74 -44.03 -5.21
C GLN A 84 -0.92 -42.82 -4.30
N ALA A 85 0.10 -42.46 -3.49
CA ALA A 85 0.04 -41.32 -2.60
C ALA A 85 -0.06 -40.00 -3.39
N PHE A 86 0.73 -39.82 -4.48
CA PHE A 86 0.69 -38.60 -5.28
C PHE A 86 -0.69 -38.41 -5.93
N THR A 87 -1.21 -39.45 -6.61
CA THR A 87 -2.53 -39.41 -7.25
C THR A 87 -3.66 -39.22 -6.24
N LEU A 88 -3.53 -39.80 -5.03
CA LEU A 88 -4.49 -39.59 -3.93
C LEU A 88 -4.45 -38.13 -3.45
N GLY A 89 -3.26 -37.56 -3.28
CA GLY A 89 -3.10 -36.16 -2.91
C GLY A 89 -3.75 -35.20 -3.92
N GLN A 90 -3.56 -35.46 -5.21
CA GLN A 90 -4.19 -34.70 -6.30
C GLN A 90 -5.72 -34.82 -6.25
N ALA A 91 -6.27 -36.02 -6.04
CA ALA A 91 -7.72 -36.24 -5.93
C ALA A 91 -8.32 -35.51 -4.71
N LEU A 92 -7.64 -35.53 -3.56
CA LEU A 92 -8.04 -34.78 -2.36
C LEU A 92 -7.98 -33.28 -2.60
N ALA A 93 -6.94 -32.79 -3.27
CA ALA A 93 -6.83 -31.39 -3.67
C ALA A 93 -7.97 -30.94 -4.60
N LEU A 94 -8.33 -31.76 -5.60
CA LEU A 94 -9.49 -31.49 -6.44
C LEU A 94 -10.79 -31.44 -5.64
N LEU A 95 -10.97 -32.30 -4.67
CA LEU A 95 -12.17 -32.27 -3.81
C LEU A 95 -12.22 -30.99 -2.96
N LEU A 96 -11.08 -30.51 -2.46
CA LEU A 96 -10.96 -29.24 -1.72
C LEU A 96 -11.31 -27.99 -2.54
N THR A 97 -11.27 -28.05 -3.87
CA THR A 97 -11.69 -26.91 -4.71
C THR A 97 -13.18 -26.63 -4.65
N GLN A 98 -13.97 -27.62 -4.20
CA GLN A 98 -15.42 -27.53 -4.23
C GLN A 98 -15.97 -26.85 -2.97
N SER A 99 -16.79 -25.83 -3.17
CA SER A 99 -17.46 -25.15 -2.06
C SER A 99 -18.51 -26.04 -1.35
N SER A 100 -19.02 -27.05 -2.05
CA SER A 100 -20.02 -28.01 -1.55
C SER A 100 -19.40 -29.21 -0.81
N ALA A 101 -18.08 -29.43 -0.93
CA ALA A 101 -17.44 -30.54 -0.22
C ALA A 101 -17.32 -30.18 1.27
N PRO A 102 -17.77 -31.04 2.17
CA PRO A 102 -17.58 -30.81 3.60
C PRO A 102 -16.07 -30.83 3.91
N VAL A 103 -15.61 -29.88 4.71
CA VAL A 103 -14.20 -29.85 5.16
C VAL A 103 -13.95 -30.93 6.20
N ASN A 104 -14.92 -31.12 7.11
CA ASN A 104 -14.96 -32.17 8.10
C ASN A 104 -16.12 -33.10 7.77
N GLY A 105 -15.87 -34.38 7.77
CA GLY A 105 -16.86 -35.40 7.44
C GLY A 105 -16.38 -36.78 7.80
N THR A 106 -17.09 -37.81 7.35
CA THR A 106 -16.60 -39.18 7.41
C THR A 106 -15.72 -39.49 6.21
N ARG A 107 -14.88 -40.49 6.31
CA ARG A 107 -14.08 -40.94 5.16
C ARG A 107 -14.96 -41.37 3.99
N ALA A 108 -16.19 -41.86 4.27
CA ALA A 108 -17.17 -42.15 3.22
C ALA A 108 -17.60 -40.91 2.42
N ASP A 109 -17.77 -39.77 3.08
CA ASP A 109 -18.13 -38.50 2.41
C ASP A 109 -17.08 -38.04 1.41
N PHE A 110 -15.82 -38.39 1.65
CA PHE A 110 -14.69 -38.09 0.76
C PHE A 110 -14.42 -39.20 -0.27
N GLY A 111 -15.15 -40.31 -0.24
CA GLY A 111 -15.03 -41.39 -1.21
C GLY A 111 -14.07 -42.52 -0.82
N PHE A 112 -13.54 -42.58 0.41
CA PHE A 112 -12.68 -43.65 0.88
C PHE A 112 -13.41 -45.00 0.89
N ALA A 113 -12.71 -46.06 0.47
CA ALA A 113 -13.24 -47.43 0.47
C ALA A 113 -13.21 -48.10 1.85
N THR A 114 -12.20 -47.72 2.68
CA THR A 114 -11.99 -48.30 4.03
C THR A 114 -12.25 -47.26 5.13
N ASP A 115 -12.49 -47.79 6.36
CA ASP A 115 -12.72 -47.00 7.57
C ASP A 115 -13.78 -45.91 7.39
N ARG A 116 -14.84 -46.25 6.69
CA ARG A 116 -15.81 -45.32 6.11
C ARG A 116 -16.48 -44.39 7.14
N GLU A 117 -16.74 -44.88 8.35
CA GLU A 117 -17.39 -44.12 9.41
C GLU A 117 -16.42 -43.24 10.22
N GLN A 118 -15.12 -43.38 9.98
CA GLN A 118 -14.12 -42.59 10.70
C GLN A 118 -14.23 -41.11 10.31
N SER A 119 -14.28 -40.22 11.31
CA SER A 119 -14.24 -38.78 11.13
C SER A 119 -12.87 -38.33 10.57
N ALA A 120 -12.90 -37.40 9.66
CA ALA A 120 -11.72 -36.90 8.96
C ALA A 120 -11.83 -35.43 8.62
N ASP A 121 -10.68 -34.73 8.63
CA ASP A 121 -10.50 -33.39 8.09
C ASP A 121 -9.77 -33.52 6.75
N LEU A 122 -10.40 -32.99 5.68
CA LEU A 122 -9.92 -33.15 4.32
C LEU A 122 -8.56 -32.45 4.11
N TYR A 123 -8.30 -31.31 4.77
CA TYR A 123 -7.02 -30.62 4.70
C TYR A 123 -5.90 -31.43 5.35
N VAL A 124 -6.17 -32.00 6.51
CA VAL A 124 -5.19 -32.81 7.25
C VAL A 124 -4.83 -34.07 6.49
N ILE A 125 -5.82 -34.74 5.88
CA ILE A 125 -5.54 -35.93 5.05
C ILE A 125 -4.71 -35.56 3.82
N ALA A 126 -5.07 -34.48 3.11
CA ALA A 126 -4.34 -34.02 1.95
C ALA A 126 -2.88 -33.69 2.30
N ASP A 127 -2.65 -32.95 3.40
CA ASP A 127 -1.30 -32.65 3.89
C ASP A 127 -0.51 -33.93 4.20
N SER A 128 -1.13 -34.87 4.93
CA SER A 128 -0.49 -36.12 5.30
C SER A 128 -0.07 -36.93 4.05
N VAL A 129 -0.93 -37.02 3.05
CA VAL A 129 -0.67 -37.75 1.82
C VAL A 129 0.44 -37.08 1.02
N PHE A 130 0.44 -35.77 0.86
CA PHE A 130 1.51 -35.04 0.20
C PHE A 130 2.86 -35.18 0.95
N THR A 131 2.84 -35.18 2.26
CA THR A 131 4.03 -35.40 3.10
C THR A 131 4.63 -36.80 2.88
N VAL A 132 3.81 -37.80 2.65
CA VAL A 132 4.29 -39.15 2.25
C VAL A 132 5.03 -39.09 0.94
N VAL A 133 4.51 -38.37 -0.07
CA VAL A 133 5.19 -38.21 -1.37
C VAL A 133 6.52 -37.50 -1.22
N GLU A 134 6.56 -36.36 -0.51
CA GLU A 134 7.78 -35.58 -0.27
C GLU A 134 8.84 -36.38 0.47
N THR A 135 8.42 -37.33 1.35
CA THR A 135 9.33 -38.20 2.08
C THR A 135 9.87 -39.35 1.20
N LEU A 136 9.02 -39.97 0.38
CA LEU A 136 9.39 -41.10 -0.46
C LEU A 136 10.16 -40.68 -1.72
N ILE A 137 9.80 -39.54 -2.30
CA ILE A 137 10.43 -38.99 -3.50
C ILE A 137 10.69 -37.49 -3.31
N PRO A 138 11.78 -37.08 -2.63
CA PRO A 138 12.09 -35.66 -2.42
C PRO A 138 12.20 -34.85 -3.71
N LEU A 139 12.56 -35.48 -4.84
CA LEU A 139 12.62 -34.83 -6.16
C LEU A 139 11.25 -34.36 -6.67
N CYS A 140 10.15 -34.86 -6.11
CA CYS A 140 8.78 -34.41 -6.42
C CYS A 140 8.30 -33.21 -5.59
N ALA A 141 9.15 -32.64 -4.74
CA ALA A 141 8.76 -31.55 -3.86
C ALA A 141 8.15 -30.34 -4.60
N ASP A 142 8.71 -29.97 -5.76
CA ASP A 142 8.20 -28.85 -6.57
C ASP A 142 6.80 -29.14 -7.14
N GLN A 143 6.57 -30.36 -7.61
CA GLN A 143 5.24 -30.77 -8.11
C GLN A 143 4.22 -30.83 -6.98
N VAL A 144 4.59 -31.37 -5.81
CA VAL A 144 3.74 -31.35 -4.61
C VAL A 144 3.47 -29.93 -4.15
N SER A 145 4.48 -29.05 -4.18
CA SER A 145 4.32 -27.64 -3.83
C SER A 145 3.30 -26.94 -4.74
N ALA A 146 3.32 -27.23 -6.05
CA ALA A 146 2.33 -26.69 -6.99
C ALA A 146 0.90 -27.09 -6.65
N TRP A 147 0.67 -28.31 -6.14
CA TRP A 147 -0.63 -28.76 -5.66
C TRP A 147 -1.01 -28.15 -4.31
N ARG A 148 -0.05 -28.04 -3.39
CA ARG A 148 -0.26 -27.41 -2.08
C ARG A 148 -0.65 -25.93 -2.19
N GLN A 149 -0.03 -25.22 -3.13
CA GLN A 149 -0.24 -23.79 -3.43
C GLN A 149 -1.30 -23.54 -4.52
N GLY A 150 -1.87 -24.60 -5.06
CA GLY A 150 -2.83 -24.57 -6.15
C GLY A 150 -4.23 -24.06 -5.74
N PRO A 151 -5.24 -24.36 -6.59
CA PRO A 151 -6.60 -23.83 -6.43
C PRO A 151 -7.23 -23.99 -5.04
N PRO A 152 -7.03 -25.11 -4.29
CA PRO A 152 -7.59 -25.26 -2.95
C PRO A 152 -7.05 -24.23 -1.96
N TRP A 153 -5.73 -24.01 -1.98
CA TRP A 153 -5.08 -23.03 -1.13
C TRP A 153 -5.49 -21.61 -1.50
N VAL A 154 -5.43 -21.27 -2.81
CA VAL A 154 -5.84 -19.95 -3.33
C VAL A 154 -7.29 -19.63 -2.95
N GLY A 155 -8.22 -20.58 -3.15
CA GLY A 155 -9.62 -20.42 -2.79
C GLY A 155 -9.83 -20.19 -1.28
N THR A 156 -9.07 -20.90 -0.45
CA THR A 156 -9.12 -20.74 1.02
C THR A 156 -8.56 -19.36 1.44
N MET A 157 -7.43 -18.95 0.85
CA MET A 157 -6.83 -17.65 1.14
C MET A 157 -7.71 -16.49 0.69
N ASN A 158 -8.33 -16.56 -0.49
CA ASN A 158 -9.25 -15.53 -0.95
C ASN A 158 -10.45 -15.37 -0.01
N LYS A 159 -11.03 -16.50 0.48
CA LYS A 159 -12.08 -16.46 1.49
C LYS A 159 -11.58 -15.87 2.82
N ALA A 160 -10.35 -16.17 3.23
CA ALA A 160 -9.74 -15.61 4.44
C ALA A 160 -9.55 -14.10 4.35
N LEU A 161 -9.05 -13.60 3.21
CA LEU A 161 -8.88 -12.17 2.94
C LEU A 161 -10.22 -11.43 2.88
N THR A 162 -11.23 -12.02 2.23
CA THR A 162 -12.58 -11.47 2.21
C THR A 162 -13.16 -11.37 3.61
N ALA A 163 -13.07 -12.45 4.42
CA ALA A 163 -13.53 -12.43 5.80
C ALA A 163 -12.81 -11.38 6.65
N LEU A 164 -11.48 -11.20 6.44
CA LEU A 164 -10.70 -10.16 7.10
C LEU A 164 -11.19 -8.75 6.74
N SER A 165 -11.46 -8.51 5.45
CA SER A 165 -11.96 -7.21 4.96
C SER A 165 -13.36 -6.88 5.47
N GLU A 166 -14.19 -7.91 5.69
CA GLU A 166 -15.54 -7.80 6.26
C GLU A 166 -15.56 -7.72 7.79
N GLY A 167 -14.39 -7.79 8.44
CA GLY A 167 -14.29 -7.80 9.91
C GLY A 167 -14.71 -9.10 10.58
N LYS A 168 -14.90 -10.20 9.82
CA LYS A 168 -15.22 -11.54 10.32
C LYS A 168 -13.94 -12.24 10.81
N LEU A 169 -13.34 -11.73 11.89
CA LEU A 169 -11.97 -12.04 12.29
C LEU A 169 -11.76 -13.53 12.65
N ASP A 170 -12.73 -14.16 13.33
CA ASP A 170 -12.65 -15.59 13.69
C ASP A 170 -12.68 -16.49 12.44
N THR A 171 -13.52 -16.12 11.46
CA THR A 171 -13.58 -16.83 10.17
C THR A 171 -12.29 -16.65 9.38
N ALA A 172 -11.75 -15.43 9.32
CA ALA A 172 -10.49 -15.12 8.64
C ALA A 172 -9.33 -15.93 9.24
N GLU A 173 -9.24 -15.96 10.57
CA GLU A 173 -8.21 -16.72 11.28
C GLU A 173 -8.35 -18.23 11.06
N ALA A 174 -9.55 -18.78 11.17
CA ALA A 174 -9.80 -20.20 10.93
C ALA A 174 -9.41 -20.63 9.51
N LEU A 175 -9.75 -19.82 8.51
CA LEU A 175 -9.38 -20.08 7.10
C LEU A 175 -7.87 -19.94 6.88
N ALA A 176 -7.22 -18.92 7.46
CA ALA A 176 -5.77 -18.77 7.35
C ALA A 176 -5.01 -19.94 7.99
N ARG A 177 -5.46 -20.42 9.17
CA ARG A 177 -4.89 -21.62 9.80
C ARG A 177 -5.08 -22.88 8.96
N ARG A 178 -6.22 -23.03 8.26
CA ARG A 178 -6.44 -24.14 7.31
C ARG A 178 -5.51 -24.05 6.11
N ALA A 179 -5.31 -22.85 5.54
CA ALA A 179 -4.34 -22.66 4.47
C ALA A 179 -2.92 -23.09 4.88
N LEU A 180 -2.53 -22.83 6.15
CA LEU A 180 -1.24 -23.27 6.70
C LEU A 180 -1.11 -24.79 6.87
N ILE A 181 -2.22 -25.55 6.92
CA ILE A 181 -2.15 -27.01 6.88
C ILE A 181 -1.64 -27.47 5.52
N LEU A 182 -2.14 -26.88 4.42
CA LEU A 182 -1.70 -27.21 3.07
C LEU A 182 -0.28 -26.72 2.77
N ASP A 183 0.01 -25.45 3.10
CA ASP A 183 1.34 -24.88 2.91
C ASP A 183 1.77 -24.04 4.11
N ARG A 184 2.65 -24.63 4.93
CA ARG A 184 3.21 -24.00 6.14
C ARG A 184 4.20 -22.87 5.82
N ARG A 185 4.65 -22.77 4.57
CA ARG A 185 5.64 -21.79 4.10
C ARG A 185 5.00 -20.62 3.37
N ALA A 186 3.68 -20.57 3.29
CA ALA A 186 2.95 -19.50 2.62
C ALA A 186 2.86 -18.24 3.50
N PRO A 187 3.55 -17.13 3.18
CA PRO A 187 3.56 -15.93 4.02
C PRO A 187 2.20 -15.24 4.09
N TYR A 188 1.35 -15.36 3.06
CA TYR A 188 0.04 -14.72 3.01
C TYR A 188 -0.90 -15.09 4.15
N ALA A 189 -0.85 -16.35 4.61
CA ALA A 189 -1.68 -16.78 5.74
C ALA A 189 -1.31 -16.05 7.03
N TYR A 190 -0.01 -15.82 7.25
CA TYR A 190 0.48 -15.03 8.38
C TYR A 190 0.12 -13.55 8.27
N VAL A 191 0.03 -12.99 7.05
CA VAL A 191 -0.50 -11.63 6.84
C VAL A 191 -1.95 -11.52 7.32
N VAL A 192 -2.79 -12.52 6.99
CA VAL A 192 -4.19 -12.55 7.46
C VAL A 192 -4.26 -12.67 8.98
N LEU A 193 -3.46 -13.57 9.58
CA LEU A 193 -3.41 -13.74 11.05
C LEU A 193 -2.93 -12.45 11.75
N GLY A 194 -1.88 -11.82 11.23
CA GLY A 194 -1.38 -10.54 11.73
C GLY A 194 -2.40 -9.42 11.61
N GLY A 195 -3.10 -9.34 10.47
CA GLY A 195 -4.16 -8.37 10.21
C GLY A 195 -5.38 -8.57 11.12
N ALA A 196 -5.80 -9.80 11.38
CA ALA A 196 -6.89 -10.12 12.31
C ALA A 196 -6.53 -9.71 13.75
N ALA A 197 -5.32 -10.04 14.21
CA ALA A 197 -4.82 -9.63 15.52
C ALA A 197 -4.75 -8.10 15.64
N ARG A 198 -4.33 -7.38 14.60
CA ARG A 198 -4.30 -5.91 14.56
C ARG A 198 -5.70 -5.30 14.64
N GLN A 199 -6.68 -5.85 13.94
CA GLN A 199 -8.05 -5.35 14.04
C GLN A 199 -8.63 -5.59 15.44
N ARG A 200 -8.34 -6.74 16.07
CA ARG A 200 -8.71 -6.97 17.49
C ARG A 200 -8.00 -6.01 18.43
N LEU A 201 -6.71 -5.68 18.18
CA LEU A 201 -5.95 -4.70 18.97
C LEU A 201 -6.64 -3.34 18.99
N ALA A 202 -7.20 -2.88 17.87
CA ALA A 202 -7.88 -1.59 17.78
C ALA A 202 -9.15 -1.53 18.66
N ALA A 203 -9.84 -2.64 18.86
CA ALA A 203 -11.07 -2.76 19.65
C ALA A 203 -10.85 -3.31 21.08
N ALA A 204 -9.59 -3.69 21.42
CA ALA A 204 -9.28 -4.39 22.64
C ALA A 204 -9.34 -3.52 23.90
N SER A 205 -9.68 -4.17 25.03
CA SER A 205 -9.49 -3.59 26.36
C SER A 205 -8.01 -3.31 26.66
N ALA A 206 -7.71 -2.43 27.59
CA ALA A 206 -6.33 -2.16 28.01
C ALA A 206 -5.57 -3.43 28.45
N ALA A 207 -6.27 -4.40 29.05
CA ALA A 207 -5.70 -5.67 29.51
C ALA A 207 -5.35 -6.61 28.33
N ASP A 208 -6.12 -6.58 27.25
CA ASP A 208 -5.94 -7.46 26.08
C ASP A 208 -4.98 -6.89 25.02
N LYS A 209 -4.79 -5.59 24.98
CA LYS A 209 -3.90 -4.91 24.01
C LYS A 209 -2.51 -5.54 23.90
N PRO A 210 -1.79 -5.84 25.01
CA PRO A 210 -0.45 -6.43 24.90
C PRO A 210 -0.46 -7.78 24.18
N ARG A 211 -1.48 -8.61 24.39
CA ARG A 211 -1.63 -9.91 23.74
C ARG A 211 -1.78 -9.75 22.23
N TYR A 212 -2.77 -8.97 21.79
CA TYR A 212 -3.01 -8.78 20.35
C TYR A 212 -1.85 -8.06 19.63
N LEU A 213 -1.16 -7.16 20.33
CA LEU A 213 0.07 -6.54 19.82
C LEU A 213 1.16 -7.59 19.57
N ALA A 214 1.39 -8.48 20.54
CA ALA A 214 2.38 -9.55 20.44
C ALA A 214 2.01 -10.55 19.34
N GLU A 215 0.73 -10.96 19.25
CA GLU A 215 0.23 -11.86 18.20
C GLU A 215 0.44 -11.25 16.80
N SER A 216 0.03 -9.99 16.59
CA SER A 216 0.20 -9.32 15.31
C SER A 216 1.67 -9.19 14.92
N ARG A 217 2.53 -8.73 15.84
CA ARG A 217 3.99 -8.65 15.60
C ARG A 217 4.58 -10.01 15.28
N GLY A 218 4.23 -11.05 16.04
CA GLY A 218 4.74 -12.41 15.82
C GLY A 218 4.40 -12.93 14.43
N HIS A 219 3.17 -12.76 13.98
CA HIS A 219 2.74 -13.20 12.65
C HIS A 219 3.44 -12.42 11.53
N LEU A 220 3.55 -11.09 11.63
CA LEU A 220 4.21 -10.26 10.62
C LEU A 220 5.73 -10.50 10.59
N THR A 221 6.37 -10.72 11.75
CA THR A 221 7.78 -11.14 11.81
C THR A 221 7.98 -12.46 11.10
N ARG A 222 7.05 -13.41 11.28
CA ARG A 222 7.10 -14.70 10.58
C ARG A 222 7.01 -14.55 9.07
N VAL A 223 6.23 -13.58 8.56
CA VAL A 223 6.23 -13.23 7.12
C VAL A 223 7.63 -12.83 6.66
N LEU A 224 8.31 -11.94 7.38
CA LEU A 224 9.65 -11.47 7.02
C LEU A 224 10.67 -12.61 7.03
N GLU A 225 10.66 -13.48 8.06
CA GLU A 225 11.56 -14.64 8.15
C GLU A 225 11.43 -15.57 6.94
N MET A 226 10.22 -15.70 6.40
CA MET A 226 9.93 -16.64 5.31
C MET A 226 10.14 -16.05 3.93
N ALA A 227 9.89 -14.75 3.77
CA ALA A 227 9.71 -14.12 2.46
C ALA A 227 10.76 -13.06 2.10
N GLN A 228 11.56 -12.55 3.06
CA GLN A 228 12.45 -11.39 2.84
C GLN A 228 13.47 -11.56 1.71
N ASN A 229 13.85 -12.79 1.38
CA ASN A 229 14.84 -13.11 0.34
C ASN A 229 14.21 -13.55 -0.98
N ASP A 230 12.87 -13.59 -1.05
CA ASP A 230 12.14 -14.01 -2.25
C ASP A 230 11.44 -12.81 -2.88
N THR A 231 11.90 -12.43 -4.06
CA THR A 231 11.36 -11.27 -4.80
C THR A 231 9.91 -11.43 -5.21
N SER A 232 9.38 -12.66 -5.28
CA SER A 232 7.96 -12.92 -5.57
C SER A 232 7.03 -12.44 -4.46
N TYR A 233 7.55 -12.29 -3.23
CA TYR A 233 6.83 -11.79 -2.06
C TYR A 233 7.15 -10.32 -1.70
N ARG A 234 7.81 -9.59 -2.61
CA ARG A 234 8.26 -8.21 -2.33
C ARG A 234 7.15 -7.32 -1.76
N ASP A 235 5.93 -7.43 -2.27
CA ASP A 235 4.79 -6.63 -1.81
C ASP A 235 4.35 -7.00 -0.41
N VAL A 236 4.38 -8.29 -0.10
CA VAL A 236 4.03 -8.82 1.22
C VAL A 236 5.07 -8.40 2.25
N VAL A 237 6.35 -8.47 1.90
CA VAL A 237 7.46 -8.00 2.74
C VAL A 237 7.36 -6.50 2.98
N ARG A 238 7.13 -5.71 1.93
CA ARG A 238 6.94 -4.26 2.02
C ARG A 238 5.80 -3.90 2.97
N SER A 239 4.61 -4.49 2.78
CA SER A 239 3.47 -4.22 3.64
C SER A 239 3.68 -4.69 5.08
N SER A 240 4.37 -5.80 5.30
CA SER A 240 4.71 -6.28 6.64
C SER A 240 5.65 -5.33 7.38
N HIS A 241 6.62 -4.74 6.69
CA HIS A 241 7.47 -3.71 7.27
C HIS A 241 6.66 -2.46 7.65
N TYR A 242 5.75 -2.00 6.79
CA TYR A 242 4.86 -0.89 7.11
C TYR A 242 4.03 -1.16 8.38
N GLU A 243 3.38 -2.31 8.44
CA GLU A 243 2.53 -2.69 9.57
C GLU A 243 3.32 -2.89 10.88
N LEU A 244 4.52 -3.46 10.82
CA LEU A 244 5.41 -3.58 11.98
C LEU A 244 5.88 -2.20 12.48
N GLY A 245 6.14 -1.28 11.57
CA GLY A 245 6.44 0.11 11.91
C GLY A 245 5.27 0.79 12.62
N GLU A 246 4.03 0.64 12.11
CA GLU A 246 2.82 1.18 12.73
C GLU A 246 2.56 0.58 14.13
N LEU A 247 2.71 -0.74 14.29
CA LEU A 247 2.58 -1.41 15.59
C LEU A 247 3.66 -0.94 16.58
N GLY A 248 4.89 -0.74 16.10
CA GLY A 248 5.98 -0.18 16.88
C GLY A 248 5.67 1.24 17.36
N ALA A 249 5.26 2.12 16.44
CA ALA A 249 4.85 3.49 16.74
C ALA A 249 3.70 3.54 17.76
N ALA A 250 2.63 2.77 17.53
CA ALA A 250 1.49 2.71 18.45
C ALA A 250 1.87 2.22 19.85
N SER A 251 2.94 1.43 19.98
CA SER A 251 3.43 0.92 21.26
C SER A 251 4.20 1.93 22.11
N LEU A 252 4.58 3.09 21.54
CA LEU A 252 5.41 4.09 22.22
C LEU A 252 4.66 4.76 23.36
N ALA A 253 3.38 5.08 23.19
CA ALA A 253 2.59 5.81 24.19
C ALA A 253 2.50 5.07 25.54
N GLY A 254 2.47 3.73 25.52
CA GLY A 254 2.41 2.88 26.72
C GLY A 254 3.76 2.32 27.17
N ALA A 255 4.86 2.67 26.52
CA ALA A 255 6.16 2.11 26.80
C ALA A 255 6.84 2.81 28.02
N PRO A 256 7.56 2.06 28.86
CA PRO A 256 8.43 2.65 29.88
C PRO A 256 9.43 3.63 29.25
N ALA A 257 9.71 4.75 29.94
CA ALA A 257 10.58 5.80 29.41
C ALA A 257 11.96 5.27 28.93
N ALA A 258 12.53 4.29 29.65
CA ALA A 258 13.79 3.67 29.30
C ALA A 258 13.77 2.86 27.98
N GLU A 259 12.59 2.40 27.56
CA GLU A 259 12.43 1.58 26.34
C GLU A 259 11.99 2.38 25.12
N ARG A 260 11.40 3.58 25.31
CA ARG A 260 10.80 4.36 24.22
C ARG A 260 11.77 4.64 23.09
N ALA A 261 13.00 5.05 23.40
CA ALA A 261 14.01 5.33 22.38
C ALA A 261 14.41 4.09 21.57
N THR A 262 14.47 2.92 22.19
CA THR A 262 14.76 1.64 21.51
C THR A 262 13.60 1.24 20.61
N ARG A 263 12.38 1.28 21.13
CA ARG A 263 11.16 0.97 20.34
C ARG A 263 10.98 1.93 19.17
N ALA A 264 11.30 3.21 19.35
CA ALA A 264 11.26 4.20 18.27
C ALA A 264 12.23 3.85 17.14
N ARG A 265 13.48 3.44 17.47
CA ARG A 265 14.44 3.00 16.46
C ARG A 265 14.01 1.73 15.73
N GLU A 266 13.43 0.76 16.44
CA GLU A 266 12.87 -0.46 15.83
C GLU A 266 11.75 -0.12 14.84
N ALA A 267 10.79 0.73 15.23
CA ALA A 267 9.72 1.17 14.36
C ALA A 267 10.24 1.93 13.14
N ALA A 268 11.20 2.85 13.35
CA ALA A 268 11.82 3.61 12.28
C ALA A 268 12.61 2.71 11.31
N GLU A 269 13.29 1.66 11.79
CA GLU A 269 13.98 0.71 10.90
C GLU A 269 12.98 -0.03 10.01
N HIS A 270 11.81 -0.42 10.51
CA HIS A 270 10.76 -1.00 9.69
C HIS A 270 10.26 -0.01 8.62
N PHE A 271 10.01 1.25 8.96
CA PHE A 271 9.64 2.26 7.96
C PHE A 271 10.75 2.53 6.94
N LYS A 272 12.02 2.46 7.35
CA LYS A 272 13.16 2.57 6.45
C LYS A 272 13.19 1.40 5.45
N GLN A 273 12.96 0.16 5.90
CA GLN A 273 12.86 -1.00 5.00
C GLN A 273 11.64 -0.87 4.05
N TYR A 274 10.52 -0.36 4.55
CA TYR A 274 9.38 -0.01 3.70
C TYR A 274 9.75 1.02 2.62
N ALA A 275 10.53 2.06 2.96
CA ALA A 275 11.03 3.05 2.00
C ALA A 275 11.96 2.46 0.93
N VAL A 276 12.84 1.52 1.33
CA VAL A 276 13.74 0.79 0.41
C VAL A 276 12.96 -0.05 -0.60
N LEU A 277 11.87 -0.67 -0.17
CA LEU A 277 11.00 -1.50 -1.00
C LEU A 277 9.93 -0.70 -1.74
N ALA A 278 9.85 0.61 -1.52
CA ALA A 278 8.81 1.47 -2.09
C ALA A 278 8.85 1.49 -3.63
N GLU A 279 7.68 1.41 -4.25
CA GLU A 279 7.47 1.45 -5.70
C GLU A 279 7.12 2.86 -6.18
N SER A 280 6.71 3.74 -5.27
CA SER A 280 6.31 5.10 -5.59
C SER A 280 6.97 6.11 -4.67
N ASP A 281 7.09 7.33 -5.16
CA ASP A 281 7.55 8.46 -4.37
C ASP A 281 6.61 8.79 -3.21
N LEU A 282 5.32 8.52 -3.36
CA LEU A 282 4.33 8.67 -2.30
C LEU A 282 4.64 7.73 -1.10
N GLN A 283 4.98 6.47 -1.38
CA GLN A 283 5.34 5.51 -0.33
C GLN A 283 6.65 5.91 0.38
N ARG A 284 7.63 6.44 -0.37
CA ARG A 284 8.88 6.96 0.23
C ARG A 284 8.60 8.17 1.11
N ALA A 285 7.79 9.10 0.65
CA ALA A 285 7.40 10.27 1.41
C ALA A 285 6.67 9.90 2.71
N ASP A 286 5.74 8.96 2.64
CA ASP A 286 5.02 8.42 3.81
C ASP A 286 5.99 7.80 4.82
N ALA A 287 6.93 6.97 4.36
CA ALA A 287 7.95 6.38 5.21
C ALA A 287 8.82 7.43 5.92
N LEU A 288 9.27 8.46 5.20
CA LEU A 288 10.08 9.55 5.76
C LEU A 288 9.28 10.32 6.83
N GLN A 289 8.00 10.58 6.57
CA GLN A 289 7.12 11.23 7.55
C GLN A 289 6.95 10.37 8.79
N LYS A 290 6.65 9.08 8.65
CA LYS A 290 6.48 8.12 9.76
C LYS A 290 7.73 7.99 10.61
N MET A 291 8.91 7.88 9.99
CA MET A 291 10.19 7.89 10.73
C MET A 291 10.38 9.20 11.50
N GLY A 292 10.07 10.35 10.88
CA GLY A 292 10.13 11.65 11.52
C GLY A 292 9.20 11.75 12.74
N ASP A 293 7.95 11.29 12.61
CA ASP A 293 6.96 11.34 13.69
C ASP A 293 7.34 10.44 14.87
N VAL A 294 7.83 9.23 14.59
CA VAL A 294 8.30 8.28 15.62
C VAL A 294 9.46 8.86 16.43
N PHE A 295 10.45 9.46 15.79
CA PHE A 295 11.56 10.09 16.49
C PHE A 295 11.15 11.40 17.20
N ALA A 296 10.21 12.15 16.64
CA ALA A 296 9.67 13.35 17.28
C ALA A 296 8.96 13.01 18.61
N GLU A 297 8.24 11.88 18.66
CA GLU A 297 7.55 11.44 19.89
C GLU A 297 8.52 11.14 21.04
N VAL A 298 9.74 10.74 20.74
CA VAL A 298 10.78 10.49 21.75
C VAL A 298 11.81 11.62 21.88
N GLY A 299 11.65 12.71 21.12
CA GLY A 299 12.54 13.88 21.16
C GLY A 299 13.89 13.67 20.49
N ASP A 300 14.05 12.63 19.67
CA ASP A 300 15.30 12.33 18.95
C ASP A 300 15.43 13.16 17.67
N THR A 301 15.73 14.45 17.85
CA THR A 301 15.92 15.39 16.72
C THR A 301 17.16 15.07 15.89
N ALA A 302 18.15 14.38 16.44
CA ALA A 302 19.36 13.98 15.72
C ALA A 302 19.03 12.94 14.64
N SER A 303 18.21 11.94 14.96
CA SER A 303 17.73 10.94 14.00
C SER A 303 16.84 11.59 12.93
N ILE A 304 15.98 12.56 13.27
CA ILE A 304 15.18 13.29 12.29
C ILE A 304 16.09 14.06 11.31
N ARG A 305 17.14 14.73 11.82
CA ARG A 305 18.11 15.42 10.95
C ARG A 305 18.86 14.46 10.03
N ALA A 306 19.21 13.27 10.51
CA ALA A 306 19.82 12.25 9.66
C ALA A 306 18.90 11.80 8.51
N ILE A 307 17.58 11.71 8.74
CA ILE A 307 16.60 11.34 7.71
C ILE A 307 16.60 12.37 6.57
N TYR A 308 16.29 13.63 6.86
CA TYR A 308 16.22 14.64 5.80
C TYR A 308 17.60 15.04 5.26
N GLY A 309 18.66 14.90 6.06
CA GLY A 309 20.03 15.10 5.63
C GLY A 309 20.47 14.07 4.59
N GLY A 310 20.05 12.82 4.73
CA GLY A 310 20.23 11.78 3.71
C GLY A 310 19.57 12.12 2.38
N VAL A 311 18.34 12.66 2.43
CA VAL A 311 17.62 13.14 1.23
C VAL A 311 18.33 14.37 0.62
N SER A 312 18.72 15.33 1.46
CA SER A 312 19.41 16.55 1.01
C SER A 312 20.78 16.29 0.37
N SER A 313 21.47 15.24 0.79
CA SER A 313 22.77 14.85 0.22
C SER A 313 22.67 14.21 -1.17
N ASN A 314 21.51 13.65 -1.53
CA ASN A 314 21.25 13.04 -2.83
C ASN A 314 19.84 13.38 -3.34
N PRO A 315 19.52 14.64 -3.60
CA PRO A 315 18.16 15.06 -3.93
C PRO A 315 17.62 14.45 -5.23
N THR A 316 18.50 14.13 -6.19
CA THR A 316 18.12 13.52 -7.47
C THR A 316 17.67 12.07 -7.36
N GLY A 317 17.99 11.41 -6.24
CA GLY A 317 17.54 10.03 -5.93
C GLY A 317 16.11 9.96 -5.40
N TYR A 318 15.46 11.11 -5.17
CA TYR A 318 14.13 11.20 -4.57
C TYR A 318 13.17 11.99 -5.46
N GLY A 319 11.90 11.62 -5.39
CA GLY A 319 10.85 12.34 -6.09
C GLY A 319 10.38 13.59 -5.33
N GLU A 320 9.47 14.31 -5.95
CA GLU A 320 8.94 15.58 -5.49
C GLU A 320 8.32 15.51 -4.08
N ARG A 321 7.55 14.43 -3.79
CA ARG A 321 6.87 14.27 -2.50
C ARG A 321 7.86 13.95 -1.37
N ALA A 322 8.83 13.09 -1.62
CA ALA A 322 9.86 12.77 -0.62
C ALA A 322 10.74 13.98 -0.29
N LEU A 323 11.11 14.79 -1.30
CA LEU A 323 11.81 16.05 -1.12
C LEU A 323 10.98 17.05 -0.31
N LEU A 324 9.68 17.20 -0.61
CA LEU A 324 8.77 18.10 0.11
C LEU A 324 8.63 17.68 1.57
N THR A 325 8.39 16.40 1.83
CA THR A 325 8.31 15.85 3.21
C THR A 325 9.59 16.13 3.99
N SER A 326 10.75 15.92 3.36
CA SER A 326 12.04 16.22 3.98
C SER A 326 12.22 17.72 4.28
N GLY A 327 11.75 18.59 3.40
CA GLY A 327 11.72 20.03 3.62
C GLY A 327 10.83 20.42 4.82
N ILE A 328 9.69 19.78 4.98
CA ILE A 328 8.80 19.97 6.13
C ILE A 328 9.49 19.51 7.43
N LEU A 329 10.15 18.36 7.42
CA LEU A 329 10.93 17.88 8.57
C LEU A 329 12.05 18.87 8.92
N ALA A 330 12.79 19.37 7.92
CA ALA A 330 13.84 20.36 8.12
C ALA A 330 13.29 21.70 8.67
N THR A 331 12.07 22.10 8.27
CA THR A 331 11.40 23.30 8.78
C THR A 331 11.06 23.17 10.27
N ARG A 332 10.69 21.97 10.73
CA ARG A 332 10.29 21.70 12.12
C ARG A 332 11.48 21.42 13.06
N PHE A 333 12.51 20.74 12.56
CA PHE A 333 13.56 20.17 13.39
C PHE A 333 14.99 20.58 13.00
N GLY A 334 15.15 21.29 11.89
CA GLY A 334 16.39 21.77 11.35
C GLY A 334 16.54 23.29 11.36
N THR A 335 17.34 23.77 10.42
CA THR A 335 17.57 25.19 10.18
C THR A 335 16.80 25.68 8.95
N PRO A 336 16.48 26.99 8.86
CA PRO A 336 15.88 27.54 7.64
C PRO A 336 16.73 27.32 6.39
N VAL A 337 18.07 27.24 6.51
CA VAL A 337 18.98 26.99 5.38
C VAL A 337 18.78 25.58 4.83
N GLU A 338 18.71 24.58 5.71
CA GLU A 338 18.46 23.18 5.33
C GLU A 338 17.08 23.03 4.67
N ALA A 339 16.05 23.66 5.23
CA ALA A 339 14.71 23.65 4.67
C ALA A 339 14.66 24.31 3.28
N ALA A 340 15.29 25.47 3.12
CA ALA A 340 15.36 26.18 1.85
C ALA A 340 16.02 25.36 0.74
N ALA A 341 17.11 24.63 1.06
CA ALA A 341 17.78 23.76 0.11
C ALA A 341 16.85 22.66 -0.43
N LEU A 342 16.08 22.02 0.46
CA LEU A 342 15.13 20.98 0.09
C LEU A 342 13.94 21.50 -0.71
N TYR A 343 13.37 22.65 -0.35
CA TYR A 343 12.31 23.27 -1.15
C TYR A 343 12.82 23.73 -2.53
N ASN A 344 14.06 24.23 -2.62
CA ASN A 344 14.68 24.53 -3.90
C ASN A 344 14.84 23.26 -4.77
N ALA A 345 15.17 22.10 -4.17
CA ALA A 345 15.23 20.84 -4.88
C ALA A 345 13.84 20.41 -5.41
N VAL A 346 12.76 20.59 -4.64
CA VAL A 346 11.38 20.40 -5.13
C VAL A 346 11.12 21.32 -6.32
N LEU A 347 11.41 22.62 -6.18
CA LEU A 347 11.11 23.65 -7.19
C LEU A 347 11.97 23.52 -8.46
N SER A 348 13.11 22.85 -8.38
CA SER A 348 13.91 22.50 -9.56
C SER A 348 13.27 21.36 -10.37
N THR A 349 12.52 20.46 -9.70
CA THR A 349 11.79 19.35 -10.32
C THR A 349 10.42 19.77 -10.83
N ASN A 350 9.70 20.57 -10.02
CA ASN A 350 8.37 21.12 -10.32
C ASN A 350 8.29 22.59 -9.89
N PRO A 351 8.57 23.54 -10.78
CA PRO A 351 8.53 24.98 -10.46
C PRO A 351 7.16 25.50 -10.01
N TYR A 352 6.12 24.72 -10.24
CA TYR A 352 4.72 25.07 -9.97
C TYR A 352 4.13 24.40 -8.73
N ASN A 353 4.96 23.68 -7.94
CA ASN A 353 4.51 23.08 -6.68
C ASN A 353 4.17 24.17 -5.65
N ARG A 354 2.86 24.35 -5.37
CA ARG A 354 2.36 25.40 -4.45
C ARG A 354 2.87 25.25 -3.04
N ASP A 355 2.91 24.00 -2.53
CA ASP A 355 3.32 23.76 -1.15
C ASP A 355 4.79 24.10 -0.96
N ALA A 356 5.63 23.73 -1.92
CA ALA A 356 7.04 24.09 -1.93
C ALA A 356 7.24 25.59 -2.04
N LEU A 357 6.52 26.27 -2.96
CA LEU A 357 6.59 27.73 -3.09
C LEU A 357 6.19 28.46 -1.80
N ARG A 358 5.07 28.03 -1.16
CA ARG A 358 4.60 28.63 0.08
C ARG A 358 5.59 28.41 1.22
N ASN A 359 6.05 27.18 1.40
CA ASN A 359 7.02 26.86 2.46
C ASN A 359 8.37 27.55 2.21
N GLN A 360 8.80 27.68 0.96
CA GLN A 360 9.99 28.43 0.59
C GLN A 360 9.83 29.91 0.91
N ALA A 361 8.66 30.53 0.61
CA ALA A 361 8.39 31.93 0.93
C ALA A 361 8.54 32.20 2.44
N VAL A 362 7.89 31.36 3.28
CA VAL A 362 8.01 31.45 4.74
C VAL A 362 9.46 31.27 5.21
N THR A 363 10.19 30.36 4.57
CA THR A 363 11.60 30.05 4.92
C THR A 363 12.50 31.24 4.57
N LEU A 364 12.31 31.86 3.40
CA LEU A 364 13.08 33.02 2.97
C LEU A 364 12.82 34.27 3.84
N ILE A 365 11.60 34.43 4.35
CA ILE A 365 11.29 35.46 5.37
C ILE A 365 12.12 35.22 6.63
N LYS A 366 12.15 33.99 7.15
CA LYS A 366 12.97 33.63 8.32
C LYS A 366 14.47 33.86 8.10
N LEU A 367 14.94 33.67 6.88
CA LEU A 367 16.33 33.97 6.47
C LEU A 367 16.58 35.45 6.21
N ASN A 368 15.52 36.25 6.19
CA ASN A 368 15.56 37.63 5.73
C ASN A 368 16.10 37.77 4.29
N ASP A 369 15.89 36.79 3.45
CA ASP A 369 16.23 36.86 2.02
C ASP A 369 15.05 37.39 1.22
N PHE A 370 14.84 38.69 1.27
CA PHE A 370 13.73 39.38 0.62
C PHE A 370 13.90 39.47 -0.91
N ALA A 371 15.13 39.47 -1.38
CA ALA A 371 15.42 39.43 -2.83
C ALA A 371 15.06 38.04 -3.42
N GLY A 372 15.37 36.96 -2.71
CA GLY A 372 14.97 35.60 -3.07
C GLY A 372 13.45 35.39 -2.92
N LEU A 373 12.78 36.05 -1.96
CA LEU A 373 11.34 35.95 -1.75
C LEU A 373 10.54 36.51 -2.94
N LEU A 374 11.00 37.56 -3.59
CA LEU A 374 10.26 38.25 -4.66
C LEU A 374 9.86 37.30 -5.80
N PRO A 375 10.77 36.55 -6.46
CA PRO A 375 10.40 35.64 -7.54
C PRO A 375 9.49 34.48 -7.05
N ILE A 376 9.62 34.04 -5.81
CA ILE A 376 8.76 33.00 -5.22
C ILE A 376 7.33 33.53 -5.08
N SER A 377 7.16 34.71 -4.50
CA SER A 377 5.84 35.33 -4.33
C SER A 377 5.17 35.68 -5.65
N GLN A 378 5.93 36.08 -6.68
CA GLN A 378 5.42 36.29 -8.03
C GLN A 378 4.84 34.99 -8.62
N ARG A 379 5.53 33.87 -8.46
CA ARG A 379 4.98 32.57 -8.90
C ARG A 379 3.73 32.18 -8.13
N LEU A 380 3.70 32.39 -6.82
CA LEU A 380 2.51 32.13 -6.00
C LEU A 380 1.30 32.95 -6.48
N THR A 381 1.47 34.25 -6.69
CA THR A 381 0.37 35.12 -7.17
C THR A 381 -0.08 34.77 -8.59
N ALA A 382 0.81 34.25 -9.44
CA ALA A 382 0.47 33.78 -10.78
C ALA A 382 -0.33 32.46 -10.77
N LEU A 383 -0.04 31.56 -9.83
CA LEU A 383 -0.73 30.29 -9.70
C LEU A 383 -2.06 30.42 -8.95
N ASP A 384 -2.10 31.32 -7.96
CA ASP A 384 -3.16 31.43 -6.97
C ASP A 384 -3.45 32.92 -6.68
N PRO A 385 -4.06 33.64 -7.66
CA PRO A 385 -4.20 35.09 -7.62
C PRO A 385 -5.22 35.59 -6.60
N ASN A 386 -6.24 34.80 -6.24
CA ASN A 386 -7.26 35.19 -5.27
C ASN A 386 -7.00 34.58 -3.87
N ASN A 387 -5.74 34.34 -3.55
CA ASN A 387 -5.29 34.04 -2.20
C ASN A 387 -4.57 35.26 -1.59
N PRO A 388 -5.16 35.97 -0.62
CA PRO A 388 -4.57 37.19 -0.04
C PRO A 388 -3.16 36.96 0.52
N GLU A 389 -2.87 35.78 1.09
CA GLU A 389 -1.56 35.49 1.69
C GLU A 389 -0.42 35.57 0.66
N ASN A 390 -0.68 35.22 -0.61
CA ASN A 390 0.34 35.30 -1.67
C ASN A 390 0.74 36.75 -1.95
N TRP A 391 -0.19 37.69 -1.88
CA TRP A 391 0.08 39.10 -2.03
C TRP A 391 0.77 39.70 -0.82
N VAL A 392 0.46 39.20 0.38
CA VAL A 392 1.19 39.55 1.60
C VAL A 392 2.66 39.16 1.47
N PHE A 393 3.00 37.94 0.98
CA PHE A 393 4.40 37.58 0.71
C PHE A 393 5.06 38.55 -0.28
N HIS A 394 4.33 38.99 -1.28
CA HIS A 394 4.83 39.95 -2.26
C HIS A 394 5.11 41.33 -1.61
N ALA A 395 4.20 41.79 -0.75
CA ALA A 395 4.39 43.03 0.02
C ALA A 395 5.58 42.94 0.97
N TYR A 396 5.75 41.77 1.66
CA TYR A 396 6.90 41.53 2.54
C TYR A 396 8.24 41.58 1.80
N ALA A 397 8.32 41.02 0.58
CA ALA A 397 9.52 41.06 -0.22
C ALA A 397 9.97 42.50 -0.45
N TYR A 398 9.06 43.38 -0.89
CA TYR A 398 9.34 44.79 -1.10
C TYR A 398 9.63 45.55 0.18
N ALA A 399 8.90 45.31 1.25
CA ALA A 399 9.16 45.96 2.56
C ALA A 399 10.57 45.68 3.06
N GLY A 400 10.99 44.42 3.03
CA GLY A 400 12.33 44.03 3.45
C GLY A 400 13.44 44.54 2.55
N MET A 401 13.20 44.64 1.24
CA MET A 401 14.15 45.31 0.34
C MET A 401 14.23 46.83 0.59
N ALA A 402 13.12 47.47 0.94
CA ALA A 402 13.10 48.90 1.29
C ALA A 402 13.92 49.19 2.57
N GLU A 403 13.85 48.34 3.56
CA GLU A 403 14.62 48.46 4.80
C GLU A 403 16.13 48.31 4.58
N ARG A 404 16.54 47.51 3.60
CA ARG A 404 17.95 47.15 3.37
C ARG A 404 18.67 48.06 2.36
N THR A 405 17.96 48.82 1.56
CA THR A 405 18.60 49.72 0.60
C THR A 405 18.99 51.05 1.24
N SER A 406 20.20 51.48 0.99
CA SER A 406 20.67 52.83 1.32
C SER A 406 20.21 53.91 0.32
N ASN A 407 19.79 53.47 -0.88
CA ASN A 407 19.33 54.38 -1.93
C ASN A 407 17.92 54.90 -1.65
N ALA A 408 17.78 56.20 -1.40
CA ALA A 408 16.50 56.80 -1.03
C ALA A 408 15.41 56.69 -2.11
N ALA A 409 15.77 56.74 -3.40
CA ALA A 409 14.83 56.59 -4.51
C ALA A 409 14.33 55.13 -4.61
N MET A 410 15.23 54.16 -4.48
CA MET A 410 14.84 52.74 -4.45
C MET A 410 14.00 52.40 -3.21
N ARG A 411 14.36 52.93 -2.02
CA ARG A 411 13.58 52.75 -0.80
C ARG A 411 12.14 53.19 -0.99
N ARG A 412 11.94 54.37 -1.56
CA ARG A 412 10.61 54.92 -1.84
C ARG A 412 9.84 54.01 -2.81
N ALA A 413 10.46 53.63 -3.93
CA ALA A 413 9.84 52.75 -4.92
C ALA A 413 9.42 51.38 -4.33
N TYR A 414 10.27 50.81 -3.46
CA TYR A 414 9.95 49.56 -2.78
C TYR A 414 8.83 49.74 -1.73
N THR A 415 8.83 50.86 -0.97
CA THR A 415 7.77 51.15 -0.02
C THR A 415 6.42 51.37 -0.72
N ASP A 416 6.41 52.07 -1.87
CA ASP A 416 5.20 52.27 -2.67
C ASP A 416 4.69 50.92 -3.21
N SER A 417 5.58 50.02 -3.67
CA SER A 417 5.25 48.68 -4.12
C SER A 417 4.68 47.80 -2.98
N SER A 418 5.34 47.79 -1.81
CA SER A 418 4.85 47.08 -0.63
C SER A 418 3.43 47.54 -0.25
N THR A 419 3.20 48.87 -0.14
CA THR A 419 1.89 49.42 0.15
C THR A 419 0.83 49.01 -0.87
N LYS A 420 1.18 49.03 -2.15
CA LYS A 420 0.29 48.61 -3.25
C LYS A 420 -0.16 47.17 -3.06
N TYR A 421 0.76 46.22 -2.84
CA TYR A 421 0.44 44.81 -2.74
C TYR A 421 -0.27 44.43 -1.42
N ASP A 422 0.03 45.13 -0.33
CA ASP A 422 -0.71 45.00 0.93
C ASP A 422 -2.17 45.46 0.75
N ARG A 423 -2.43 46.57 0.05
CA ARG A 423 -3.80 46.98 -0.29
C ARG A 423 -4.51 45.96 -1.18
N MET A 424 -3.82 45.33 -2.14
CA MET A 424 -4.41 44.29 -2.98
C MET A 424 -4.82 43.08 -2.13
N ALA A 425 -4.02 42.66 -1.16
CA ALA A 425 -4.33 41.58 -0.25
C ALA A 425 -5.56 41.91 0.63
N THR A 426 -5.58 43.10 1.23
CA THR A 426 -6.62 43.49 2.19
C THR A 426 -7.96 43.89 1.54
N ALA A 427 -7.94 44.37 0.30
CA ALA A 427 -9.15 44.75 -0.44
C ALA A 427 -9.76 43.62 -1.27
N MET A 428 -9.21 42.40 -1.20
CA MET A 428 -9.69 41.26 -1.98
C MET A 428 -11.11 40.88 -1.60
N PRO A 429 -12.06 40.81 -2.56
CA PRO A 429 -13.47 40.55 -2.26
C PRO A 429 -13.80 39.06 -2.04
N MET A 430 -12.85 38.17 -2.34
CA MET A 430 -12.99 36.74 -2.12
C MET A 430 -11.64 36.10 -1.78
N LYS A 431 -11.69 34.90 -1.16
CA LYS A 431 -10.51 34.08 -0.92
C LYS A 431 -10.73 32.66 -1.51
N VAL A 432 -9.84 32.24 -2.38
CA VAL A 432 -9.82 30.86 -2.88
C VAL A 432 -8.84 30.04 -2.04
N THR A 433 -9.28 28.86 -1.63
CA THR A 433 -8.44 27.91 -0.88
C THR A 433 -8.58 26.53 -1.51
N PHE A 434 -7.48 25.85 -1.78
CA PHE A 434 -7.49 24.49 -2.28
C PHE A 434 -7.29 23.49 -1.13
N THR A 435 -8.17 22.47 -1.10
CA THR A 435 -8.17 21.45 -0.05
C THR A 435 -7.63 20.12 -0.57
N GLU A 436 -7.65 19.91 -1.91
CA GLU A 436 -7.17 18.68 -2.53
C GLU A 436 -6.62 18.95 -3.92
N PHE A 437 -5.46 18.37 -4.21
CA PHE A 437 -4.94 18.18 -5.55
C PHE A 437 -4.48 16.72 -5.69
N SER A 438 -5.23 15.93 -6.47
CA SER A 438 -4.98 14.51 -6.68
C SER A 438 -4.75 14.24 -8.16
N PRO A 439 -3.51 14.34 -8.65
CA PRO A 439 -3.18 13.88 -9.99
C PRO A 439 -3.20 12.35 -10.02
N MET A 440 -3.91 11.80 -11.00
CA MET A 440 -4.02 10.38 -11.31
C MET A 440 -3.44 10.12 -12.71
N GLU A 441 -3.38 8.89 -13.15
CA GLU A 441 -2.74 8.53 -14.41
C GLU A 441 -3.37 9.23 -15.62
N ALA A 442 -4.72 9.26 -15.71
CA ALA A 442 -5.47 9.80 -16.85
C ALA A 442 -6.33 11.01 -16.50
N GLU A 443 -6.36 11.44 -15.25
CA GLU A 443 -7.17 12.58 -14.81
C GLU A 443 -6.55 13.26 -13.59
N ALA A 444 -6.99 14.47 -13.26
CA ALA A 444 -6.64 15.13 -12.02
C ALA A 444 -7.89 15.71 -11.35
N ARG A 445 -8.00 15.53 -10.04
CA ARG A 445 -9.05 16.11 -9.22
C ARG A 445 -8.50 17.26 -8.40
N ILE A 446 -9.23 18.38 -8.42
CA ILE A 446 -8.92 19.57 -7.64
C ILE A 446 -10.18 19.94 -6.86
N ARG A 447 -10.04 20.09 -5.54
CA ARG A 447 -11.09 20.57 -4.66
C ARG A 447 -10.65 21.82 -3.95
N GLY A 448 -11.62 22.67 -3.67
CA GLY A 448 -11.35 23.87 -2.93
C GLY A 448 -12.63 24.59 -2.50
N THR A 449 -12.41 25.75 -1.92
CA THR A 449 -13.49 26.63 -1.42
C THR A 449 -13.27 28.05 -1.92
N ILE A 450 -14.36 28.78 -2.10
CA ILE A 450 -14.36 30.22 -2.31
C ILE A 450 -15.11 30.88 -1.16
N GLU A 451 -14.41 31.65 -0.36
CA GLU A 451 -14.98 32.48 0.69
C GLU A 451 -15.35 33.83 0.12
N ASN A 452 -16.60 34.25 0.25
CA ASN A 452 -17.07 35.57 -0.13
C ASN A 452 -16.75 36.59 0.97
N LEU A 453 -15.73 37.41 0.78
CA LEU A 453 -15.33 38.45 1.72
C LEU A 453 -16.12 39.75 1.55
N GLY A 454 -17.01 39.81 0.53
CA GLY A 454 -17.89 40.96 0.26
C GLY A 454 -19.07 41.05 1.22
N THR A 455 -20.00 41.96 0.88
CA THR A 455 -21.21 42.31 1.70
C THR A 455 -22.52 41.82 1.07
N SER A 456 -22.47 41.24 -0.15
CA SER A 456 -23.64 40.71 -0.87
C SER A 456 -23.38 39.32 -1.37
N PRO A 457 -24.41 38.50 -1.58
CA PRO A 457 -24.23 37.17 -2.24
C PRO A 457 -23.61 37.29 -3.61
N GLN A 458 -22.70 36.37 -3.95
CA GLN A 458 -21.98 36.35 -5.22
C GLN A 458 -21.94 34.91 -5.78
N THR A 459 -21.96 34.82 -7.12
CA THR A 459 -21.72 33.58 -7.83
C THR A 459 -20.37 33.68 -8.54
N TYR A 460 -19.54 32.69 -8.36
CA TYR A 460 -18.19 32.65 -8.89
C TYR A 460 -18.07 31.56 -9.98
N THR A 461 -17.29 31.83 -11.02
CA THR A 461 -16.85 30.85 -11.99
C THR A 461 -15.35 30.71 -11.89
N ILE A 462 -14.88 29.56 -11.38
CA ILE A 462 -13.44 29.26 -11.32
C ILE A 462 -13.04 28.50 -12.57
N ILE A 463 -12.04 28.99 -13.30
CA ILE A 463 -11.45 28.35 -14.48
C ILE A 463 -10.07 27.87 -14.09
N VAL A 464 -9.88 26.56 -14.08
CA VAL A 464 -8.65 25.89 -13.66
C VAL A 464 -7.92 25.35 -14.87
N GLU A 465 -6.65 25.68 -15.00
CA GLU A 465 -5.73 25.16 -16.00
C GLU A 465 -4.80 24.14 -15.34
N MET A 466 -4.84 22.90 -15.81
CA MET A 466 -3.96 21.81 -15.36
C MET A 466 -2.66 21.84 -16.14
N LEU A 467 -1.53 21.76 -15.44
CA LEU A 467 -0.21 21.99 -16.00
C LEU A 467 0.66 20.73 -15.91
N ASP A 468 1.52 20.55 -16.90
CA ASP A 468 2.68 19.67 -16.78
C ASP A 468 3.82 20.35 -15.96
N ARG A 469 4.94 19.63 -15.75
CA ARG A 469 6.11 20.18 -15.03
C ARG A 469 6.80 21.35 -15.75
N SER A 470 6.56 21.50 -17.05
CA SER A 470 7.09 22.61 -17.84
C SER A 470 6.16 23.82 -17.85
N GLY A 471 4.97 23.71 -17.27
CA GLY A 471 3.95 24.77 -17.24
C GLY A 471 3.04 24.82 -18.45
N ASN A 472 3.11 23.82 -19.35
CA ASN A 472 2.18 23.72 -20.46
C ASN A 472 0.79 23.32 -19.96
N VAL A 473 -0.24 23.94 -20.54
CA VAL A 473 -1.63 23.62 -20.19
C VAL A 473 -2.03 22.32 -20.88
N LEU A 474 -2.40 21.32 -20.08
CA LEU A 474 -2.84 20.01 -20.55
C LEU A 474 -4.36 19.91 -20.64
N ALA A 475 -5.08 20.58 -19.74
CA ALA A 475 -6.55 20.66 -19.72
C ALA A 475 -6.98 21.98 -19.07
N THR A 476 -8.17 22.45 -19.47
CA THR A 476 -8.82 23.60 -18.85
C THR A 476 -10.25 23.22 -18.53
N GLU A 477 -10.61 23.37 -17.26
CA GLU A 477 -11.92 23.02 -16.74
C GLU A 477 -12.50 24.16 -15.91
N GLN A 478 -13.81 24.20 -15.74
CA GLN A 478 -14.46 25.22 -14.94
C GLN A 478 -15.48 24.65 -13.97
N ALA A 479 -15.68 25.35 -12.86
CA ALA A 479 -16.76 25.09 -11.93
C ALA A 479 -17.47 26.39 -11.55
N GLN A 480 -18.79 26.29 -11.37
CA GLN A 480 -19.61 27.39 -10.86
C GLN A 480 -19.86 27.17 -9.37
N VAL A 481 -19.71 28.24 -8.56
CA VAL A 481 -19.85 28.20 -7.12
C VAL A 481 -20.82 29.27 -6.67
N GLY A 482 -21.88 28.89 -6.05
CA GLY A 482 -22.81 29.86 -5.47
C GLY A 482 -24.26 29.75 -5.97
N PRO A 483 -25.08 30.71 -5.55
CA PRO A 483 -24.71 31.97 -4.86
C PRO A 483 -24.14 31.73 -3.46
N VAL A 484 -22.98 32.29 -3.18
CA VAL A 484 -22.30 32.26 -1.88
C VAL A 484 -22.70 33.54 -1.10
N ALA A 485 -23.35 33.37 0.03
CA ALA A 485 -23.77 34.49 0.85
C ALA A 485 -22.59 35.34 1.36
N ALA A 486 -22.81 36.56 1.75
CA ALA A 486 -21.78 37.43 2.35
C ALA A 486 -21.12 36.72 3.55
N LYS A 487 -19.81 36.72 3.61
CA LYS A 487 -18.99 36.07 4.66
C LYS A 487 -19.15 34.53 4.78
N ALA A 488 -19.79 33.91 3.78
CA ALA A 488 -19.92 32.45 3.70
C ALA A 488 -18.91 31.85 2.73
N THR A 489 -18.83 30.53 2.74
CA THR A 489 -17.90 29.75 1.90
C THR A 489 -18.71 28.78 1.02
N GLY A 490 -18.36 28.71 -0.27
CA GLY A 490 -18.88 27.74 -1.22
C GLY A 490 -17.78 26.77 -1.64
N GLU A 491 -18.14 25.51 -1.85
CA GLU A 491 -17.20 24.44 -2.26
C GLU A 491 -17.23 24.25 -3.76
N PHE A 492 -16.11 23.79 -4.33
CA PHE A 492 -16.05 23.36 -5.72
C PHE A 492 -15.19 22.10 -5.88
N THR A 493 -15.49 21.37 -6.95
CA THR A 493 -14.68 20.26 -7.43
C THR A 493 -14.52 20.43 -8.94
N VAL A 494 -13.28 20.30 -9.40
CA VAL A 494 -12.91 20.28 -10.81
C VAL A 494 -12.25 18.94 -11.10
N LEU A 495 -12.68 18.29 -12.18
CA LEU A 495 -12.11 17.03 -12.66
C LEU A 495 -11.70 17.21 -14.11
N GLY A 496 -10.41 17.18 -14.37
CA GLY A 496 -9.88 17.32 -15.73
C GLY A 496 -9.21 16.03 -16.22
N LYS A 497 -9.52 15.66 -17.43
CA LYS A 497 -8.96 14.48 -18.10
C LYS A 497 -7.67 14.86 -18.82
N ALA A 498 -6.55 14.53 -18.22
CA ALA A 498 -5.22 14.72 -18.81
C ALA A 498 -4.19 13.81 -18.14
N THR A 499 -3.23 13.34 -18.94
CA THR A 499 -2.09 12.53 -18.44
C THR A 499 -0.92 13.45 -18.13
N GLY A 500 -0.19 13.18 -17.05
CA GLY A 500 1.04 13.92 -16.71
C GLY A 500 0.80 15.25 -16.00
N VAL A 501 -0.39 15.46 -15.42
CA VAL A 501 -0.68 16.66 -14.61
C VAL A 501 0.22 16.69 -13.39
N ALA A 502 1.01 17.76 -13.25
CA ALA A 502 1.95 17.95 -12.15
C ALA A 502 1.62 19.17 -11.28
N ALA A 503 0.84 20.10 -11.80
CA ALA A 503 0.41 21.30 -11.10
C ALA A 503 -0.90 21.85 -11.72
N PHE A 504 -1.39 22.93 -11.18
CA PHE A 504 -2.51 23.67 -11.75
C PHE A 504 -2.41 25.16 -11.39
N ARG A 505 -3.07 25.98 -12.17
CA ARG A 505 -3.34 27.39 -11.84
C ARG A 505 -4.78 27.70 -12.19
N TYR A 506 -5.27 28.85 -11.75
CA TYR A 506 -6.58 29.32 -12.17
C TYR A 506 -6.55 30.78 -12.58
N LYS A 507 -7.52 31.18 -13.40
CA LYS A 507 -7.66 32.58 -13.84
C LYS A 507 -8.21 33.40 -12.69
N PRO A 508 -7.74 34.65 -12.49
CA PRO A 508 -8.29 35.54 -11.45
C PRO A 508 -9.80 35.62 -11.54
N LEU A 509 -10.45 35.47 -10.40
CA LEU A 509 -11.90 35.73 -10.25
C LEU A 509 -12.11 37.22 -10.17
N LEU A 510 -13.12 37.72 -10.86
CA LEU A 510 -13.50 39.14 -10.90
C LEU A 510 -14.66 39.41 -9.96
#